data_a5d23ee071fe5dba522e4cd3f50447b7
#
_entry.id   a5d23ee071fe5dba522e4cd3f50447b7
#
_cell.length_a   1.000
_cell.length_b   1.000
_cell.length_c   1.000
_cell.angle_alpha   90.00
_cell.angle_beta   90.00
_cell.angle_gamma   90.00
#
_symmetry.space_group_name_H-M   'P 1'
#
loop_
_entity.id
_entity.type
_entity.pdbx_description
1 polymer ?
#
loop_
_entity_poly.entity_id
_entity_poly.type
_entity_poly.pdbx_seq_one_letter_code
_entity_poly.pdbx_strand_id
1 'polypeptide(L)'
;MSEMDFVDWSRAQFALTAIYHFLFVPLTLGLSFIIAIMETIYVKTGDKVWLEITKFWLKLFGINFAIGVATGIIMEFEFGTNWANYSWFVGDIFGAPLAIEGLLAFFMESTFFAIMFFGWDKVSKKFHLFSTWLVAIGSNLSALWILIANGWMQYPIGMKFNPDTARMEMENFFEVALNPLGISKFLHTVTSGYTISAIFVIGISAWFLIQKRHILLAKKSIVVASAFGLITSAFLLLSGDESAYFVAQKQPMKLAAMEGLYKGEKNAGLVAAGILNLAKKLDDESDAFLLEIKVPYALGIMANRELGSFTPGINDLLYGNSKYNLISVEEKMAKGKVAIEALKNYKEAKKANDDSLMKTSLSNLESNLNFLGYGYLKDAKEAVPPVALTFYSFHIMVVLGTYFIALFAITLYLNLSRKYKFENIRAFLWICLFTIPLGYIAAEAGWIVAEVGRQPWVIQDLMTVGVGATNLADSNVKISFTLFAVLFTILLIAEIKIMLKQIKIGFNDHA
;
A
#
# COMPACT_ATOMS: atom_id res chain seq x y z
N MET A 1 -20.71 22.78 -5.90
CA MET A 1 -20.12 21.64 -5.17
C MET A 1 -21.17 21.15 -4.22
N SER A 2 -21.63 19.89 -4.33
CA SER A 2 -22.50 19.28 -3.30
C SER A 2 -21.75 19.32 -1.96
N GLU A 3 -22.48 19.57 -0.88
CA GLU A 3 -21.90 19.47 0.46
C GLU A 3 -21.43 18.02 0.69
N MET A 4 -20.22 17.83 1.22
CA MET A 4 -19.70 16.50 1.55
C MET A 4 -20.53 15.89 2.67
N ASP A 5 -21.01 14.67 2.47
CA ASP A 5 -21.74 13.90 3.47
C ASP A 5 -20.80 13.13 4.43
N PHE A 6 -21.37 12.40 5.39
CA PHE A 6 -20.59 11.61 6.35
C PHE A 6 -19.71 10.54 5.71
N VAL A 7 -20.12 10.01 4.54
CA VAL A 7 -19.33 9.01 3.79
C VAL A 7 -18.09 9.66 3.22
N ASP A 8 -18.22 10.82 2.60
CA ASP A 8 -17.11 11.57 2.01
C ASP A 8 -16.13 12.03 3.10
N TRP A 9 -16.63 12.51 4.23
CA TRP A 9 -15.79 12.89 5.38
C TRP A 9 -15.06 11.69 5.98
N SER A 10 -15.72 10.53 6.12
CA SER A 10 -15.10 9.29 6.63
C SER A 10 -14.00 8.79 5.68
N ARG A 11 -14.23 8.87 4.35
CA ARG A 11 -13.20 8.56 3.34
C ARG A 11 -12.01 9.50 3.44
N ALA A 12 -12.28 10.81 3.55
CA ALA A 12 -11.22 11.81 3.69
C ALA A 12 -10.41 11.61 4.97
N GLN A 13 -11.07 11.27 6.09
CA GLN A 13 -10.41 10.99 7.36
C GLN A 13 -9.51 9.76 7.28
N PHE A 14 -10.01 8.65 6.73
CA PHE A 14 -9.22 7.44 6.56
C PHE A 14 -8.03 7.67 5.62
N ALA A 15 -8.25 8.37 4.50
CA ALA A 15 -7.18 8.73 3.57
C ALA A 15 -6.12 9.61 4.23
N LEU A 16 -6.53 10.61 5.04
CA LEU A 16 -5.62 11.45 5.82
C LEU A 16 -4.76 10.61 6.76
N THR A 17 -5.39 9.73 7.55
CA THR A 17 -4.69 8.87 8.51
C THR A 17 -3.72 7.93 7.81
N ALA A 18 -4.15 7.29 6.70
CA ALA A 18 -3.32 6.39 5.93
C ALA A 18 -2.09 7.10 5.31
N ILE A 19 -2.27 8.28 4.71
CA ILE A 19 -1.18 9.10 4.16
C ILE A 19 -0.19 9.46 5.27
N TYR A 20 -0.64 9.99 6.40
CA TYR A 20 0.28 10.33 7.50
C TYR A 20 0.97 9.09 8.07
N HIS A 21 0.26 7.98 8.25
CA HIS A 21 0.87 6.74 8.73
C HIS A 21 1.94 6.23 7.76
N PHE A 22 1.69 6.32 6.47
CA PHE A 22 2.62 5.83 5.46
C PHE A 22 3.82 6.77 5.20
N LEU A 23 3.88 7.94 5.83
CA LEU A 23 5.13 8.72 5.95
C LEU A 23 6.13 8.07 6.92
N PHE A 24 5.66 7.25 7.89
CA PHE A 24 6.50 6.64 8.92
C PHE A 24 6.80 5.16 8.65
N VAL A 25 5.81 4.41 8.16
CA VAL A 25 5.90 2.96 7.93
C VAL A 25 7.06 2.55 7.03
N PRO A 26 7.28 3.15 5.84
CA PRO A 26 8.37 2.74 4.96
C PRO A 26 9.74 2.80 5.63
N LEU A 27 9.97 3.86 6.39
CA LEU A 27 11.24 4.05 7.10
C LEU A 27 11.39 3.05 8.25
N THR A 28 10.32 2.73 8.97
CA THR A 28 10.34 1.67 10.00
C THR A 28 10.71 0.32 9.41
N LEU A 29 10.04 -0.09 8.34
CA LEU A 29 10.23 -1.41 7.73
C LEU A 29 11.64 -1.62 7.20
N GLY A 30 12.17 -0.67 6.44
CA GLY A 30 13.44 -0.85 5.76
C GLY A 30 14.66 -0.44 6.59
N LEU A 31 14.55 0.62 7.40
CA LEU A 31 15.68 1.08 8.20
C LEU A 31 16.04 0.06 9.30
N SER A 32 15.06 -0.65 9.86
CA SER A 32 15.32 -1.75 10.79
C SER A 32 16.22 -2.85 10.19
N PHE A 33 15.97 -3.25 8.94
CA PHE A 33 16.82 -4.22 8.21
C PHE A 33 18.21 -3.65 7.91
N ILE A 34 18.30 -2.40 7.45
CA ILE A 34 19.60 -1.76 7.18
C ILE A 34 20.43 -1.69 8.47
N ILE A 35 19.81 -1.33 9.60
CA ILE A 35 20.46 -1.32 10.92
C ILE A 35 20.92 -2.71 11.34
N ALA A 36 20.06 -3.74 11.18
CA ALA A 36 20.42 -5.13 11.50
C ALA A 36 21.60 -5.64 10.66
N ILE A 37 21.67 -5.26 9.38
CA ILE A 37 22.81 -5.57 8.51
C ILE A 37 24.08 -4.86 9.03
N MET A 38 24.01 -3.56 9.33
CA MET A 38 25.17 -2.78 9.85
C MET A 38 25.65 -3.33 11.20
N GLU A 39 24.73 -3.69 12.09
CA GLU A 39 25.06 -4.32 13.36
C GLU A 39 25.68 -5.72 13.18
N THR A 40 25.18 -6.48 12.19
CA THR A 40 25.78 -7.78 11.84
C THR A 40 27.23 -7.63 11.42
N ILE A 41 27.56 -6.60 10.63
CA ILE A 41 28.94 -6.30 10.25
C ILE A 41 29.76 -5.94 11.49
N TYR A 42 29.23 -5.09 12.39
CA TYR A 42 29.88 -4.76 13.65
C TYR A 42 30.21 -6.00 14.48
N VAL A 43 29.23 -6.87 14.70
CA VAL A 43 29.41 -8.07 15.55
C VAL A 43 30.43 -9.05 14.95
N LYS A 44 30.46 -9.17 13.59
CA LYS A 44 31.40 -10.03 12.90
C LYS A 44 32.82 -9.50 12.83
N THR A 45 32.99 -8.18 12.66
CA THR A 45 34.30 -7.55 12.44
C THR A 45 34.92 -6.98 13.71
N GLY A 46 34.09 -6.63 14.71
CA GLY A 46 34.53 -5.90 15.90
C GLY A 46 34.88 -4.42 15.64
N ASP A 47 34.74 -3.93 14.41
CA ASP A 47 35.09 -2.54 14.02
C ASP A 47 34.10 -1.53 14.63
N LYS A 48 34.63 -0.68 15.53
CA LYS A 48 33.84 0.33 16.23
C LYS A 48 33.18 1.35 15.31
N VAL A 49 33.71 1.57 14.10
CA VAL A 49 33.09 2.44 13.10
C VAL A 49 31.68 1.95 12.76
N TRP A 50 31.48 0.64 12.64
CA TRP A 50 30.16 0.07 12.39
C TRP A 50 29.23 0.18 13.61
N LEU A 51 29.78 0.16 14.82
CA LEU A 51 28.99 0.43 16.04
C LEU A 51 28.41 1.84 16.02
N GLU A 52 29.25 2.85 15.71
CA GLU A 52 28.82 4.25 15.64
C GLU A 52 27.79 4.48 14.53
N ILE A 53 27.99 3.84 13.36
CA ILE A 53 27.02 3.87 12.26
C ILE A 53 25.68 3.29 12.74
N THR A 54 25.68 2.10 13.34
CA THR A 54 24.45 1.44 13.83
C THR A 54 23.74 2.31 14.86
N LYS A 55 24.43 2.85 15.84
CA LYS A 55 23.85 3.72 16.88
C LYS A 55 23.24 5.00 16.32
N PHE A 56 23.84 5.59 15.30
CA PHE A 56 23.30 6.77 14.65
C PHE A 56 21.97 6.48 13.95
N TRP A 57 21.94 5.46 13.09
CA TRP A 57 20.72 5.09 12.36
C TRP A 57 19.63 4.59 13.31
N LEU A 58 20.01 3.91 14.40
CA LEU A 58 19.07 3.47 15.42
C LEU A 58 18.35 4.65 16.09
N LYS A 59 19.03 5.77 16.36
CA LYS A 59 18.37 6.97 16.91
C LYS A 59 17.29 7.51 15.97
N LEU A 60 17.57 7.59 14.68
CA LEU A 60 16.60 8.06 13.69
C LEU A 60 15.43 7.08 13.55
N PHE A 61 15.72 5.78 13.54
CA PHE A 61 14.71 4.73 13.56
C PHE A 61 13.74 4.87 14.73
N GLY A 62 14.27 5.06 15.96
CA GLY A 62 13.44 5.16 17.16
C GLY A 62 12.51 6.37 17.18
N ILE A 63 12.96 7.51 16.63
CA ILE A 63 12.12 8.71 16.52
C ILE A 63 10.95 8.42 15.59
N ASN A 64 11.22 7.87 14.41
CA ASN A 64 10.22 7.52 13.41
C ASN A 64 9.24 6.45 13.92
N PHE A 65 9.77 5.39 14.55
CA PHE A 65 9.01 4.27 15.08
C PHE A 65 7.92 4.71 16.07
N ALA A 66 8.29 5.58 17.02
CA ALA A 66 7.35 6.04 18.05
C ALA A 66 6.12 6.75 17.47
N ILE A 67 6.30 7.53 16.40
CA ILE A 67 5.20 8.25 15.74
C ILE A 67 4.42 7.32 14.80
N GLY A 68 5.13 6.42 14.12
CA GLY A 68 4.51 5.39 13.30
C GLY A 68 3.51 4.52 14.07
N VAL A 69 3.89 4.06 15.27
CA VAL A 69 2.99 3.29 16.15
C VAL A 69 1.77 4.12 16.55
N ALA A 70 1.93 5.38 16.93
CA ALA A 70 0.82 6.23 17.34
C ALA A 70 -0.21 6.43 16.21
N THR A 71 0.24 6.67 14.99
CA THR A 71 -0.64 6.84 13.82
C THR A 71 -1.31 5.52 13.40
N GLY A 72 -0.64 4.38 13.56
CA GLY A 72 -1.19 3.04 13.28
C GLY A 72 -2.34 2.68 14.21
N ILE A 73 -2.17 2.92 15.52
CA ILE A 73 -3.24 2.69 16.51
C ILE A 73 -4.49 3.53 16.18
N ILE A 74 -4.32 4.79 15.78
CA ILE A 74 -5.44 5.65 15.40
C ILE A 74 -6.18 5.07 14.19
N MET A 75 -5.46 4.57 13.19
CA MET A 75 -6.06 3.95 12.00
C MET A 75 -6.90 2.72 12.35
N GLU A 76 -6.44 1.89 13.28
CA GLU A 76 -7.22 0.73 13.75
C GLU A 76 -8.51 1.15 14.45
N PHE A 77 -8.50 2.21 15.24
CA PHE A 77 -9.72 2.74 15.86
C PHE A 77 -10.76 3.20 14.83
N GLU A 78 -10.35 3.68 13.66
CA GLU A 78 -11.28 4.09 12.61
C GLU A 78 -12.13 2.94 12.07
N PHE A 79 -11.64 1.68 12.11
CA PHE A 79 -12.43 0.50 11.75
C PHE A 79 -13.61 0.27 12.70
N GLY A 80 -13.46 0.62 13.98
CA GLY A 80 -14.54 0.52 14.97
C GLY A 80 -15.48 1.73 15.00
N THR A 81 -15.06 2.87 14.50
CA THR A 81 -15.83 4.13 14.52
C THR A 81 -16.45 4.44 13.16
N ASN A 82 -15.68 4.85 12.19
CA ASN A 82 -16.14 5.30 10.88
C ASN A 82 -16.55 4.15 9.95
N TRP A 83 -16.03 2.94 10.17
CA TRP A 83 -16.18 1.77 9.31
C TRP A 83 -16.77 0.56 10.04
N ALA A 84 -17.62 0.78 11.07
CA ALA A 84 -18.18 -0.31 11.87
C ALA A 84 -19.06 -1.27 11.07
N ASN A 85 -19.76 -0.81 10.02
CA ASN A 85 -20.52 -1.69 9.14
C ASN A 85 -19.63 -2.65 8.38
N TYR A 86 -18.48 -2.17 7.87
CA TYR A 86 -17.46 -3.01 7.27
C TYR A 86 -16.92 -4.03 8.29
N SER A 87 -16.50 -3.57 9.46
CA SER A 87 -15.94 -4.43 10.52
C SER A 87 -16.95 -5.49 10.99
N TRP A 88 -18.23 -5.15 11.03
CA TRP A 88 -19.30 -6.12 11.30
C TRP A 88 -19.42 -7.16 10.19
N PHE A 89 -19.42 -6.73 8.92
CA PHE A 89 -19.63 -7.59 7.77
C PHE A 89 -18.53 -8.64 7.59
N VAL A 90 -17.27 -8.27 7.85
CA VAL A 90 -16.11 -9.17 7.69
C VAL A 90 -15.71 -9.93 8.96
N GLY A 91 -16.10 -9.45 10.14
CA GLY A 91 -15.96 -10.12 11.44
C GLY A 91 -14.60 -10.74 11.69
N ASP A 92 -14.57 -12.07 11.75
CA ASP A 92 -13.40 -12.88 12.02
C ASP A 92 -12.37 -12.90 10.89
N ILE A 93 -12.78 -12.69 9.63
CA ILE A 93 -11.87 -12.66 8.46
C ILE A 93 -10.87 -11.49 8.59
N PHE A 94 -11.33 -10.34 9.08
CA PHE A 94 -10.49 -9.17 9.32
C PHE A 94 -9.86 -9.23 10.73
N GLY A 95 -10.64 -9.64 11.73
CA GLY A 95 -10.21 -9.68 13.12
C GLY A 95 -9.11 -10.70 13.42
N ALA A 96 -9.07 -11.85 12.74
CA ALA A 96 -8.03 -12.85 12.99
C ALA A 96 -6.62 -12.38 12.57
N PRO A 97 -6.39 -11.83 11.36
CA PRO A 97 -5.12 -11.21 11.01
C PRO A 97 -4.68 -10.12 11.98
N LEU A 98 -5.58 -9.20 12.39
CA LEU A 98 -5.26 -8.13 13.33
C LEU A 98 -4.93 -8.65 14.73
N ALA A 99 -5.63 -9.69 15.21
CA ALA A 99 -5.33 -10.31 16.50
C ALA A 99 -3.94 -10.97 16.49
N ILE A 100 -3.58 -11.65 15.40
CA ILE A 100 -2.25 -12.26 15.25
C ILE A 100 -1.18 -11.16 15.15
N GLU A 101 -1.43 -10.08 14.43
CA GLU A 101 -0.56 -8.91 14.38
C GLU A 101 -0.26 -8.37 15.78
N GLY A 102 -1.31 -8.08 16.56
CA GLY A 102 -1.17 -7.57 17.92
C GLY A 102 -0.41 -8.52 18.84
N LEU A 103 -0.76 -9.82 18.83
CA LEU A 103 -0.17 -10.81 19.73
C LEU A 103 1.26 -11.20 19.35
N LEU A 104 1.56 -11.43 18.08
CA LEU A 104 2.87 -11.93 17.66
C LEU A 104 3.82 -10.77 17.27
N ALA A 105 3.38 -9.88 16.38
CA ALA A 105 4.25 -8.85 15.85
C ALA A 105 4.49 -7.73 16.87
N PHE A 106 3.44 -7.10 17.36
CA PHE A 106 3.56 -5.96 18.28
C PHE A 106 4.21 -6.30 19.61
N PHE A 107 3.85 -7.43 20.26
CA PHE A 107 4.49 -7.83 21.51
C PHE A 107 5.95 -8.25 21.31
N MET A 108 6.28 -8.93 20.20
CA MET A 108 7.67 -9.26 19.88
C MET A 108 8.47 -7.98 19.66
N GLU A 109 7.96 -7.07 18.85
CA GLU A 109 8.61 -5.81 18.53
C GLU A 109 8.84 -4.95 19.80
N SER A 110 7.80 -4.71 20.59
CA SER A 110 7.91 -3.87 21.80
C SER A 110 8.86 -4.45 22.84
N THR A 111 8.89 -5.78 23.01
CA THR A 111 9.79 -6.46 23.96
C THR A 111 11.25 -6.28 23.55
N PHE A 112 11.59 -6.56 22.29
CA PHE A 112 12.97 -6.52 21.81
C PHE A 112 13.43 -5.10 21.46
N PHE A 113 12.52 -4.16 21.22
CA PHE A 113 12.84 -2.75 21.02
C PHE A 113 13.58 -2.15 22.23
N ALA A 114 13.14 -2.44 23.44
CA ALA A 114 13.84 -1.97 24.65
C ALA A 114 15.28 -2.50 24.75
N ILE A 115 15.52 -3.75 24.35
CA ILE A 115 16.86 -4.33 24.30
C ILE A 115 17.70 -3.67 23.20
N MET A 116 17.14 -3.48 22.02
CA MET A 116 17.80 -2.84 20.87
C MET A 116 18.27 -1.41 21.22
N PHE A 117 17.52 -0.66 22.04
CA PHE A 117 17.87 0.72 22.41
C PHE A 117 18.76 0.81 23.65
N PHE A 118 18.48 0.03 24.67
CA PHE A 118 19.07 0.16 26.00
C PHE A 118 19.96 -1.01 26.42
N GLY A 119 20.13 -2.00 25.54
CA GLY A 119 20.85 -3.26 25.83
C GLY A 119 22.35 -3.24 25.55
N TRP A 120 22.90 -2.19 24.92
CA TRP A 120 24.28 -2.16 24.41
C TRP A 120 25.36 -2.64 25.40
N ASP A 121 25.28 -2.20 26.66
CA ASP A 121 26.25 -2.55 27.73
C ASP A 121 25.65 -3.54 28.75
N LYS A 122 24.43 -4.03 28.52
CA LYS A 122 23.70 -4.88 29.47
C LYS A 122 23.58 -6.33 29.04
N VAL A 123 23.67 -6.58 27.73
CA VAL A 123 23.55 -7.92 27.17
C VAL A 123 24.74 -8.24 26.26
N SER A 124 24.93 -9.52 25.90
CA SER A 124 25.99 -9.88 24.97
C SER A 124 25.72 -9.29 23.57
N LYS A 125 26.79 -8.96 22.82
CA LYS A 125 26.69 -8.44 21.46
C LYS A 125 25.84 -9.32 20.51
N LYS A 126 25.94 -10.64 20.67
CA LYS A 126 25.13 -11.59 19.89
C LYS A 126 23.66 -11.54 20.24
N PHE A 127 23.32 -11.38 21.52
CA PHE A 127 21.93 -11.27 21.95
C PHE A 127 21.33 -9.92 21.57
N HIS A 128 22.12 -8.84 21.62
CA HIS A 128 21.71 -7.53 21.12
C HIS A 128 21.38 -7.60 19.63
N LEU A 129 22.28 -8.14 18.80
CA LEU A 129 22.04 -8.36 17.36
C LEU A 129 20.79 -9.21 17.09
N PHE A 130 20.61 -10.29 17.86
CA PHE A 130 19.40 -11.13 17.75
C PHE A 130 18.14 -10.32 18.03
N SER A 131 18.15 -9.44 19.04
CA SER A 131 17.05 -8.55 19.37
C SER A 131 16.76 -7.55 18.24
N THR A 132 17.81 -7.00 17.62
CA THR A 132 17.68 -6.09 16.46
C THR A 132 17.03 -6.78 15.26
N TRP A 133 17.42 -8.03 14.96
CA TRP A 133 16.77 -8.82 13.92
C TRP A 133 15.32 -9.15 14.24
N LEU A 134 14.99 -9.43 15.51
CA LEU A 134 13.61 -9.69 15.92
C LEU A 134 12.72 -8.45 15.78
N VAL A 135 13.22 -7.25 16.10
CA VAL A 135 12.49 -6.00 15.82
C VAL A 135 12.25 -5.83 14.33
N ALA A 136 13.29 -6.03 13.50
CA ALA A 136 13.15 -5.91 12.05
C ALA A 136 12.15 -6.91 11.47
N ILE A 137 12.16 -8.16 11.94
CA ILE A 137 11.21 -9.20 11.51
C ILE A 137 9.80 -8.89 12.05
N GLY A 138 9.68 -8.44 13.30
CA GLY A 138 8.41 -8.09 13.94
C GLY A 138 7.66 -7.01 13.17
N SER A 139 8.33 -5.89 12.86
CA SER A 139 7.74 -4.82 12.06
C SER A 139 7.24 -5.29 10.69
N ASN A 140 7.97 -6.20 10.06
CA ASN A 140 7.56 -6.76 8.76
C ASN A 140 6.44 -7.80 8.89
N LEU A 141 6.36 -8.56 9.99
CA LEU A 141 5.22 -9.45 10.26
C LEU A 141 3.95 -8.65 10.56
N SER A 142 4.05 -7.49 11.23
CA SER A 142 2.92 -6.57 11.37
C SER A 142 2.40 -6.16 9.99
N ALA A 143 3.29 -5.67 9.12
CA ALA A 143 2.93 -5.34 7.74
C ALA A 143 2.32 -6.51 6.96
N LEU A 144 2.77 -7.75 7.20
CA LEU A 144 2.20 -8.93 6.54
C LEU A 144 0.71 -9.10 6.86
N TRP A 145 0.34 -9.05 8.13
CA TRP A 145 -1.03 -9.32 8.54
C TRP A 145 -2.02 -8.25 8.07
N ILE A 146 -1.67 -6.98 8.19
CA ILE A 146 -2.54 -5.89 7.69
C ILE A 146 -2.64 -5.92 6.15
N LEU A 147 -1.58 -6.29 5.44
CA LEU A 147 -1.60 -6.37 3.97
C LEU A 147 -2.33 -7.62 3.45
N ILE A 148 -2.36 -8.72 4.22
CA ILE A 148 -3.25 -9.86 3.96
C ILE A 148 -4.70 -9.40 4.06
N ALA A 149 -5.07 -8.69 5.13
CA ALA A 149 -6.42 -8.16 5.30
C ALA A 149 -6.80 -7.19 4.15
N ASN A 150 -5.91 -6.26 3.78
CA ASN A 150 -6.11 -5.35 2.65
C ASN A 150 -6.20 -6.08 1.30
N GLY A 151 -5.39 -7.11 1.09
CA GLY A 151 -5.43 -7.93 -0.12
C GLY A 151 -6.72 -8.73 -0.24
N TRP A 152 -7.22 -9.25 0.89
CA TRP A 152 -8.50 -9.94 0.94
C TRP A 152 -9.66 -9.04 0.52
N MET A 153 -9.67 -7.77 0.94
CA MET A 153 -10.69 -6.80 0.51
C MET A 153 -10.75 -6.63 -1.03
N GLN A 154 -9.67 -6.89 -1.72
CA GLN A 154 -9.55 -6.75 -3.18
C GLN A 154 -9.70 -8.07 -3.94
N TYR A 155 -9.53 -9.20 -3.24
CA TYR A 155 -9.80 -10.54 -3.75
C TYR A 155 -10.32 -11.42 -2.61
N PRO A 156 -11.63 -11.35 -2.29
CA PRO A 156 -12.22 -12.06 -1.17
C PRO A 156 -12.36 -13.55 -1.46
N ILE A 157 -11.57 -14.37 -0.78
CA ILE A 157 -11.55 -15.84 -0.84
C ILE A 157 -11.49 -16.44 0.57
N GLY A 158 -11.74 -17.76 0.70
CA GLY A 158 -11.69 -18.47 1.98
C GLY A 158 -12.83 -18.11 2.94
N MET A 159 -13.94 -17.65 2.40
CA MET A 159 -15.10 -17.17 3.15
C MET A 159 -16.40 -17.80 2.67
N LYS A 160 -17.40 -17.75 3.53
CA LYS A 160 -18.78 -18.11 3.24
C LYS A 160 -19.72 -17.02 3.74
N PHE A 161 -20.73 -16.69 2.94
CA PHE A 161 -21.78 -15.79 3.39
C PHE A 161 -22.79 -16.51 4.29
N ASN A 162 -23.02 -15.98 5.47
CA ASN A 162 -24.06 -16.47 6.39
C ASN A 162 -25.31 -15.58 6.25
N PRO A 163 -26.43 -16.08 5.67
CA PRO A 163 -27.64 -15.31 5.46
C PRO A 163 -28.36 -14.94 6.76
N ASP A 164 -28.14 -15.69 7.86
CA ASP A 164 -28.74 -15.42 9.14
C ASP A 164 -28.17 -14.18 9.81
N THR A 165 -26.87 -14.05 9.78
CA THR A 165 -26.13 -12.90 10.34
C THR A 165 -25.92 -11.78 9.31
N ALA A 166 -26.13 -12.05 8.03
CA ALA A 166 -25.79 -11.20 6.89
C ALA A 166 -24.30 -10.77 6.90
N ARG A 167 -23.41 -11.72 7.22
CA ARG A 167 -21.96 -11.52 7.35
C ARG A 167 -21.20 -12.49 6.44
N MET A 168 -20.01 -12.08 6.05
CA MET A 168 -18.98 -13.01 5.57
C MET A 168 -18.28 -13.64 6.77
N GLU A 169 -18.24 -14.96 6.82
CA GLU A 169 -17.59 -15.73 7.87
C GLU A 169 -16.40 -16.49 7.27
N MET A 170 -15.35 -16.64 8.06
CA MET A 170 -14.16 -17.35 7.64
C MET A 170 -14.46 -18.85 7.54
N GLU A 171 -14.26 -19.41 6.36
CA GLU A 171 -14.39 -20.85 6.13
C GLU A 171 -13.02 -21.54 6.16
N ASN A 172 -12.01 -20.87 5.61
CA ASN A 172 -10.66 -21.43 5.53
C ASN A 172 -9.60 -20.33 5.83
N PHE A 173 -9.02 -20.41 7.03
CA PHE A 173 -7.98 -19.48 7.47
C PHE A 173 -6.76 -19.47 6.53
N PHE A 174 -6.32 -20.62 6.04
CA PHE A 174 -5.14 -20.68 5.17
C PHE A 174 -5.39 -20.06 3.79
N GLU A 175 -6.60 -20.14 3.25
CA GLU A 175 -6.94 -19.43 2.02
C GLU A 175 -6.94 -17.91 2.22
N VAL A 176 -7.39 -17.44 3.37
CA VAL A 176 -7.30 -16.01 3.73
C VAL A 176 -5.85 -15.59 3.93
N ALA A 177 -5.09 -16.32 4.75
CA ALA A 177 -3.71 -15.98 5.11
C ALA A 177 -2.73 -16.12 3.94
N LEU A 178 -2.96 -17.05 3.03
CA LEU A 178 -2.14 -17.27 1.83
C LEU A 178 -2.78 -16.69 0.56
N ASN A 179 -3.68 -15.73 0.73
CA ASN A 179 -4.30 -15.01 -0.40
C ASN A 179 -3.22 -14.51 -1.37
N PRO A 180 -3.21 -14.95 -2.64
CA PRO A 180 -2.12 -14.59 -3.57
C PRO A 180 -1.98 -13.08 -3.77
N LEU A 181 -3.11 -12.34 -3.80
CA LEU A 181 -3.09 -10.89 -3.91
C LEU A 181 -2.57 -10.24 -2.63
N GLY A 182 -2.91 -10.78 -1.45
CA GLY A 182 -2.39 -10.31 -0.16
C GLY A 182 -0.87 -10.49 -0.07
N ILE A 183 -0.35 -11.64 -0.46
CA ILE A 183 1.10 -11.92 -0.50
C ILE A 183 1.80 -11.01 -1.52
N SER A 184 1.25 -10.85 -2.74
CA SER A 184 1.80 -9.94 -3.75
C SER A 184 1.87 -8.50 -3.22
N LYS A 185 0.81 -8.01 -2.58
CA LYS A 185 0.77 -6.69 -1.94
C LYS A 185 1.82 -6.55 -0.84
N PHE A 186 1.95 -7.56 0.01
CA PHE A 186 2.98 -7.58 1.05
C PHE A 186 4.38 -7.44 0.46
N LEU A 187 4.72 -8.28 -0.50
CA LEU A 187 6.04 -8.25 -1.14
C LEU A 187 6.32 -6.89 -1.79
N HIS A 188 5.36 -6.35 -2.53
CA HIS A 188 5.52 -5.05 -3.21
C HIS A 188 5.63 -3.89 -2.22
N THR A 189 4.72 -3.79 -1.25
CA THR A 189 4.65 -2.70 -0.29
C THR A 189 5.86 -2.68 0.64
N VAL A 190 6.25 -3.83 1.20
CA VAL A 190 7.42 -3.91 2.09
C VAL A 190 8.71 -3.59 1.35
N THR A 191 8.85 -4.10 0.12
CA THR A 191 10.02 -3.80 -0.71
C THR A 191 10.10 -2.33 -1.11
N SER A 192 8.95 -1.66 -1.31
CA SER A 192 8.92 -0.21 -1.50
C SER A 192 9.46 0.53 -0.27
N GLY A 193 9.06 0.11 0.93
CA GLY A 193 9.58 0.63 2.19
C GLY A 193 11.10 0.45 2.33
N TYR A 194 11.63 -0.71 1.91
CA TYR A 194 13.07 -0.96 1.87
C TYR A 194 13.80 0.00 0.93
N THR A 195 13.23 0.23 -0.24
CA THR A 195 13.76 1.16 -1.24
C THR A 195 13.79 2.59 -0.70
N ILE A 196 12.73 3.06 -0.07
CA ILE A 196 12.63 4.39 0.55
C ILE A 196 13.65 4.56 1.67
N SER A 197 13.79 3.54 2.54
CA SER A 197 14.77 3.57 3.62
C SER A 197 16.21 3.65 3.10
N ALA A 198 16.52 2.94 2.01
CA ALA A 198 17.82 3.05 1.37
C ALA A 198 18.06 4.45 0.79
N ILE A 199 17.05 5.06 0.16
CA ILE A 199 17.10 6.46 -0.33
C ILE A 199 17.35 7.42 0.84
N PHE A 200 16.65 7.24 1.95
CA PHE A 200 16.82 8.07 3.14
C PHE A 200 18.26 8.00 3.67
N VAL A 201 18.81 6.79 3.83
CA VAL A 201 20.18 6.59 4.30
C VAL A 201 21.19 7.23 3.34
N ILE A 202 21.02 7.07 2.03
CA ILE A 202 21.90 7.68 1.02
C ILE A 202 21.80 9.19 1.06
N GLY A 203 20.59 9.75 1.14
CA GLY A 203 20.36 11.20 1.12
C GLY A 203 20.96 11.90 2.35
N ILE A 204 20.75 11.36 3.56
CA ILE A 204 21.34 11.90 4.79
C ILE A 204 22.88 11.73 4.79
N SER A 205 23.37 10.60 4.30
CA SER A 205 24.82 10.39 4.16
C SER A 205 25.45 11.34 3.14
N ALA A 206 24.75 11.62 2.02
CA ALA A 206 25.15 12.62 1.05
C ALA A 206 25.22 14.03 1.67
N TRP A 207 24.27 14.36 2.55
CA TRP A 207 24.34 15.62 3.32
C TRP A 207 25.61 15.73 4.13
N PHE A 208 26.05 14.67 4.85
CA PHE A 208 27.33 14.68 5.58
C PHE A 208 28.51 14.88 4.65
N LEU A 209 28.52 14.26 3.47
CA LEU A 209 29.59 14.44 2.47
C LEU A 209 29.61 15.88 1.91
N ILE A 210 28.46 16.49 1.66
CA ILE A 210 28.35 17.90 1.23
C ILE A 210 28.94 18.83 2.30
N GLN A 211 28.69 18.54 3.58
CA GLN A 211 29.22 19.28 4.72
C GLN A 211 30.68 18.92 5.05
N LYS A 212 31.27 17.95 4.35
CA LYS A 212 32.63 17.40 4.62
C LYS A 212 32.79 16.89 6.06
N ARG A 213 31.72 16.33 6.64
CA ARG A 213 31.68 15.77 8.00
C ARG A 213 31.48 14.26 7.92
N HIS A 214 32.10 13.53 8.87
CA HIS A 214 31.90 12.08 9.03
C HIS A 214 32.05 11.26 7.72
N ILE A 215 33.01 11.63 6.87
CA ILE A 215 33.16 11.11 5.48
C ILE A 215 33.20 9.58 5.45
N LEU A 216 34.00 8.96 6.33
CA LEU A 216 34.15 7.50 6.38
C LEU A 216 32.84 6.80 6.70
N LEU A 217 32.15 7.27 7.75
CA LEU A 217 30.88 6.71 8.24
C LEU A 217 29.78 6.87 7.18
N ALA A 218 29.70 8.04 6.55
CA ALA A 218 28.76 8.32 5.48
C ALA A 218 29.00 7.41 4.25
N LYS A 219 30.26 7.26 3.81
CA LYS A 219 30.59 6.38 2.68
C LYS A 219 30.27 4.91 2.96
N LYS A 220 30.58 4.41 4.17
CA LYS A 220 30.22 3.04 4.58
C LYS A 220 28.69 2.84 4.61
N SER A 221 27.93 3.82 5.15
CA SER A 221 26.46 3.78 5.14
C SER A 221 25.89 3.76 3.72
N ILE A 222 26.45 4.57 2.81
CA ILE A 222 26.05 4.61 1.39
C ILE A 222 26.28 3.25 0.70
N VAL A 223 27.39 2.56 0.97
CA VAL A 223 27.66 1.23 0.36
C VAL A 223 26.55 0.25 0.75
N VAL A 224 26.25 0.14 2.05
CA VAL A 224 25.21 -0.79 2.52
C VAL A 224 23.85 -0.40 1.95
N ALA A 225 23.48 0.88 2.05
CA ALA A 225 22.18 1.34 1.61
C ALA A 225 21.99 1.25 0.09
N SER A 226 23.03 1.58 -0.72
CA SER A 226 22.91 1.50 -2.17
C SER A 226 22.90 0.06 -2.68
N ALA A 227 23.64 -0.86 -2.05
CA ALA A 227 23.57 -2.29 -2.38
C ALA A 227 22.20 -2.87 -2.01
N PHE A 228 21.70 -2.58 -0.81
CA PHE A 228 20.38 -2.99 -0.36
C PHE A 228 19.28 -2.40 -1.25
N GLY A 229 19.35 -1.08 -1.52
CA GLY A 229 18.39 -0.38 -2.37
C GLY A 229 18.37 -0.86 -3.82
N LEU A 230 19.52 -1.23 -4.39
CA LEU A 230 19.60 -1.79 -5.74
C LEU A 230 18.90 -3.15 -5.83
N ILE A 231 19.16 -4.04 -4.87
CA ILE A 231 18.51 -5.35 -4.80
C ILE A 231 16.98 -5.19 -4.62
N THR A 232 16.57 -4.35 -3.68
CA THR A 232 15.16 -4.17 -3.37
C THR A 232 14.42 -3.45 -4.48
N SER A 233 14.98 -2.42 -5.12
CA SER A 233 14.33 -1.74 -6.24
C SER A 233 14.24 -2.62 -7.50
N ALA A 234 15.20 -3.51 -7.75
CA ALA A 234 15.09 -4.50 -8.81
C ALA A 234 13.98 -5.52 -8.52
N PHE A 235 13.89 -6.00 -7.28
CA PHE A 235 12.79 -6.88 -6.85
C PHE A 235 11.43 -6.17 -6.89
N LEU A 236 11.39 -4.87 -6.57
CA LEU A 236 10.17 -4.05 -6.63
C LEU A 236 9.59 -4.01 -8.06
N LEU A 237 10.44 -3.97 -9.08
CA LEU A 237 9.99 -4.05 -10.48
C LEU A 237 9.30 -5.39 -10.77
N LEU A 238 9.89 -6.51 -10.34
CA LEU A 238 9.32 -7.85 -10.52
C LEU A 238 7.99 -8.03 -9.76
N SER A 239 7.95 -7.61 -8.50
CA SER A 239 6.73 -7.67 -7.69
C SER A 239 5.65 -6.72 -8.19
N GLY A 240 6.02 -5.60 -8.82
CA GLY A 240 5.11 -4.68 -9.47
C GLY A 240 4.42 -5.28 -10.70
N ASP A 241 5.17 -5.98 -11.54
CA ASP A 241 4.63 -6.71 -12.69
C ASP A 241 3.64 -7.81 -12.25
N GLU A 242 3.97 -8.57 -11.21
CA GLU A 242 3.06 -9.57 -10.64
C GLU A 242 1.80 -8.93 -10.04
N SER A 243 1.95 -7.80 -9.33
CA SER A 243 0.80 -7.05 -8.80
C SER A 243 -0.11 -6.53 -9.91
N ALA A 244 0.45 -6.05 -11.03
CA ALA A 244 -0.32 -5.60 -12.18
C ALA A 244 -1.09 -6.76 -12.85
N TYR A 245 -0.49 -7.94 -12.93
CA TYR A 245 -1.18 -9.16 -13.38
C TYR A 245 -2.38 -9.49 -12.50
N PHE A 246 -2.23 -9.50 -11.17
CA PHE A 246 -3.37 -9.75 -10.28
C PHE A 246 -4.45 -8.67 -10.40
N VAL A 247 -4.09 -7.40 -10.58
CA VAL A 247 -5.05 -6.31 -10.83
C VAL A 247 -5.80 -6.58 -12.13
N ALA A 248 -5.13 -7.00 -13.19
CA ALA A 248 -5.77 -7.36 -14.46
C ALA A 248 -6.81 -8.46 -14.29
N GLN A 249 -6.48 -9.50 -13.53
CA GLN A 249 -7.33 -10.68 -13.33
C GLN A 249 -8.50 -10.46 -12.36
N LYS A 250 -8.31 -9.62 -11.32
CA LYS A 250 -9.28 -9.47 -10.22
C LYS A 250 -9.97 -8.11 -10.19
N GLN A 251 -9.36 -7.09 -10.75
CA GLN A 251 -9.83 -5.70 -10.76
C GLN A 251 -9.67 -5.07 -12.16
N PRO A 252 -10.25 -5.64 -13.22
CA PRO A 252 -10.02 -5.19 -14.61
C PRO A 252 -10.41 -3.73 -14.83
N MET A 253 -11.44 -3.20 -14.16
CA MET A 253 -11.82 -1.79 -14.23
C MET A 253 -10.71 -0.87 -13.69
N LYS A 254 -10.03 -1.30 -12.62
CA LYS A 254 -8.88 -0.58 -12.06
C LYS A 254 -7.71 -0.58 -13.04
N LEU A 255 -7.39 -1.71 -13.67
CA LEU A 255 -6.35 -1.77 -14.71
C LEU A 255 -6.66 -0.80 -15.84
N ALA A 256 -7.88 -0.84 -16.36
CA ALA A 256 -8.31 0.03 -17.45
C ALA A 256 -8.19 1.53 -17.08
N ALA A 257 -8.49 1.89 -15.81
CA ALA A 257 -8.32 3.24 -15.32
C ALA A 257 -6.82 3.61 -15.13
N MET A 258 -5.97 2.69 -14.65
CA MET A 258 -4.52 2.89 -14.52
C MET A 258 -3.84 3.19 -15.86
N GLU A 259 -4.33 2.58 -16.93
CA GLU A 259 -3.78 2.71 -18.28
C GLU A 259 -4.53 3.76 -19.14
N GLY A 260 -5.61 4.35 -18.63
CA GLY A 260 -6.46 5.24 -19.42
C GLY A 260 -7.10 4.52 -20.63
N LEU A 261 -7.29 3.22 -20.54
CA LEU A 261 -7.79 2.36 -21.60
C LEU A 261 -9.33 2.42 -21.63
N TYR A 262 -9.90 3.30 -22.44
CA TYR A 262 -11.36 3.42 -22.58
C TYR A 262 -11.97 2.32 -23.46
N LYS A 263 -11.32 1.95 -24.57
CA LYS A 263 -11.74 0.87 -25.46
C LYS A 263 -10.74 -0.28 -25.38
N GLY A 264 -11.21 -1.49 -25.20
CA GLY A 264 -10.36 -2.67 -25.13
C GLY A 264 -9.68 -2.99 -26.44
N GLU A 265 -8.49 -3.53 -26.35
CA GLU A 265 -7.64 -3.84 -27.49
C GLU A 265 -7.08 -5.27 -27.41
N LYS A 266 -6.92 -5.92 -28.57
CA LYS A 266 -6.04 -7.08 -28.68
C LYS A 266 -4.60 -6.61 -28.75
N ASN A 267 -3.69 -7.32 -28.04
CA ASN A 267 -2.29 -6.90 -27.97
C ASN A 267 -2.13 -5.47 -27.46
N ALA A 268 -2.88 -5.09 -26.46
CA ALA A 268 -2.88 -3.72 -25.92
C ALA A 268 -1.45 -3.24 -25.62
N GLY A 269 -1.16 -2.00 -26.04
CA GLY A 269 0.10 -1.34 -25.74
C GLY A 269 0.08 -0.73 -24.33
N LEU A 270 1.22 -0.82 -23.63
CA LEU A 270 1.42 -0.14 -22.35
C LEU A 270 1.72 1.33 -22.61
N VAL A 271 1.02 2.24 -21.96
CA VAL A 271 1.33 3.68 -22.02
C VAL A 271 2.55 3.95 -21.14
N ALA A 272 3.70 4.19 -21.75
CA ALA A 272 4.93 4.54 -21.01
C ALA A 272 4.91 5.99 -20.50
N ALA A 273 4.30 6.90 -21.26
CA ALA A 273 4.05 8.29 -20.88
C ALA A 273 2.84 8.81 -21.65
N GLY A 274 2.00 9.62 -21.01
CA GLY A 274 0.81 10.16 -21.65
C GLY A 274 0.24 11.39 -20.94
N ILE A 275 -0.43 12.22 -21.72
CA ILE A 275 -1.24 13.34 -21.23
C ILE A 275 -2.69 13.01 -21.55
N LEU A 276 -3.48 12.73 -20.50
CA LEU A 276 -4.90 12.44 -20.67
C LEU A 276 -5.67 13.65 -21.18
N ASN A 277 -6.64 13.38 -22.04
CA ASN A 277 -7.67 14.35 -22.39
C ASN A 277 -8.70 14.43 -21.26
N LEU A 278 -8.56 15.41 -20.39
CA LEU A 278 -9.44 15.60 -19.23
C LEU A 278 -10.88 15.97 -19.61
N ALA A 279 -11.14 16.35 -20.87
CA ALA A 279 -12.48 16.62 -21.39
C ALA A 279 -13.18 15.33 -21.85
N LYS A 280 -12.46 14.21 -22.00
CA LYS A 280 -13.01 12.89 -22.38
C LYS A 280 -14.08 12.44 -21.41
N LYS A 281 -15.25 12.10 -21.96
CA LYS A 281 -16.36 11.47 -21.23
C LYS A 281 -16.44 9.98 -21.57
N LEU A 282 -17.09 9.21 -20.71
CA LEU A 282 -17.26 7.76 -20.91
C LEU A 282 -18.01 7.42 -22.23
N ASP A 283 -18.94 8.27 -22.60
CA ASP A 283 -19.88 8.01 -23.71
C ASP A 283 -19.47 8.68 -25.05
N ASP A 284 -18.32 9.37 -25.10
CA ASP A 284 -17.91 10.06 -26.32
C ASP A 284 -16.83 9.31 -27.10
N GLU A 285 -16.67 9.67 -28.38
CA GLU A 285 -15.69 9.08 -29.29
C GLU A 285 -14.35 9.86 -29.31
N SER A 286 -14.17 10.87 -28.44
CA SER A 286 -12.94 11.64 -28.39
C SER A 286 -11.76 10.78 -27.96
N ASP A 287 -10.55 11.17 -28.34
CA ASP A 287 -9.33 10.49 -27.95
C ASP A 287 -9.11 10.55 -26.45
N ALA A 288 -8.64 9.45 -25.86
CA ALA A 288 -8.34 9.38 -24.44
C ALA A 288 -7.10 10.22 -24.06
N PHE A 289 -6.20 10.42 -25.00
CA PHE A 289 -4.94 11.11 -24.81
C PHE A 289 -4.80 12.31 -25.76
N LEU A 290 -4.20 13.37 -25.25
CA LEU A 290 -3.70 14.49 -26.06
C LEU A 290 -2.32 14.14 -26.67
N LEU A 291 -1.53 13.37 -25.93
CA LEU A 291 -0.23 12.84 -26.34
C LEU A 291 0.01 11.54 -25.59
N GLU A 292 0.51 10.51 -26.29
CA GLU A 292 0.91 9.26 -25.68
C GLU A 292 2.11 8.62 -26.35
N ILE A 293 2.90 7.91 -25.55
CA ILE A 293 3.99 7.05 -26.01
C ILE A 293 3.65 5.65 -25.50
N LYS A 294 3.33 4.73 -26.44
CA LYS A 294 2.98 3.35 -26.12
C LYS A 294 4.10 2.39 -26.47
N VAL A 295 4.31 1.42 -25.59
CA VAL A 295 5.12 0.23 -25.88
C VAL A 295 4.17 -0.85 -26.41
N PRO A 296 4.25 -1.21 -27.71
CA PRO A 296 3.32 -2.18 -28.31
C PRO A 296 3.34 -3.51 -27.58
N TYR A 297 2.19 -4.17 -27.49
CA TYR A 297 1.98 -5.51 -26.91
C TYR A 297 2.23 -5.62 -25.39
N ALA A 298 2.92 -4.65 -24.77
CA ALA A 298 3.42 -4.79 -23.40
C ALA A 298 2.29 -4.89 -22.35
N LEU A 299 1.20 -4.14 -22.50
CA LEU A 299 0.05 -4.23 -21.59
C LEU A 299 -0.65 -5.59 -21.71
N GLY A 300 -0.88 -6.10 -22.94
CA GLY A 300 -1.49 -7.40 -23.15
C GLY A 300 -0.69 -8.54 -22.52
N ILE A 301 0.64 -8.52 -22.67
CA ILE A 301 1.53 -9.51 -22.05
C ILE A 301 1.53 -9.38 -20.52
N MET A 302 1.63 -8.18 -19.98
CA MET A 302 1.59 -7.93 -18.54
C MET A 302 0.27 -8.38 -17.92
N ALA A 303 -0.85 -8.02 -18.53
CA ALA A 303 -2.19 -8.30 -18.03
C ALA A 303 -2.59 -9.77 -18.11
N ASN A 304 -2.19 -10.48 -19.17
CA ASN A 304 -2.72 -11.81 -19.48
C ASN A 304 -1.66 -12.90 -19.62
N ARG A 305 -0.37 -12.55 -19.56
CA ARG A 305 0.76 -13.46 -19.80
C ARG A 305 0.71 -14.18 -21.17
N GLU A 306 -0.05 -13.62 -22.12
CA GLU A 306 -0.31 -14.22 -23.43
C GLU A 306 -0.32 -13.17 -24.54
N LEU A 307 0.35 -13.49 -25.66
CA LEU A 307 0.28 -12.71 -26.89
C LEU A 307 -1.07 -12.95 -27.59
N GLY A 308 -1.65 -11.92 -28.15
CA GLY A 308 -2.93 -12.01 -28.86
C GLY A 308 -4.17 -11.92 -27.97
N SER A 309 -3.98 -11.83 -26.65
CA SER A 309 -5.08 -11.69 -25.68
C SER A 309 -5.77 -10.33 -25.82
N PHE A 310 -7.05 -10.31 -25.44
CA PHE A 310 -7.85 -9.09 -25.36
C PHE A 310 -7.76 -8.50 -23.95
N THR A 311 -7.41 -7.23 -23.86
CA THR A 311 -7.45 -6.47 -22.59
C THR A 311 -8.67 -5.56 -22.64
N PRO A 312 -9.67 -5.73 -21.73
CA PRO A 312 -10.88 -4.93 -21.75
C PRO A 312 -10.61 -3.49 -21.31
N GLY A 313 -11.25 -2.54 -22.00
CA GLY A 313 -11.28 -1.14 -21.61
C GLY A 313 -12.45 -0.81 -20.69
N ILE A 314 -12.49 0.44 -20.20
CA ILE A 314 -13.54 0.95 -19.31
C ILE A 314 -14.93 0.73 -19.92
N ASN A 315 -15.09 1.05 -21.23
CA ASN A 315 -16.38 0.95 -21.91
C ASN A 315 -16.82 -0.52 -22.10
N ASP A 316 -15.89 -1.45 -22.36
CA ASP A 316 -16.22 -2.88 -22.46
C ASP A 316 -16.71 -3.44 -21.12
N LEU A 317 -16.12 -2.98 -20.02
CA LEU A 317 -16.51 -3.40 -18.68
C LEU A 317 -17.80 -2.73 -18.22
N LEU A 318 -18.03 -1.48 -18.61
CA LEU A 318 -19.20 -0.70 -18.21
C LEU A 318 -20.44 -1.12 -18.97
N TYR A 319 -20.35 -1.20 -20.31
CA TYR A 319 -21.50 -1.48 -21.19
C TYR A 319 -21.63 -2.95 -21.61
N GLY A 320 -20.62 -3.75 -21.27
CA GLY A 320 -20.54 -5.15 -21.69
C GLY A 320 -19.95 -5.30 -23.10
N ASN A 321 -19.43 -6.52 -23.37
CA ASN A 321 -18.91 -6.88 -24.69
C ASN A 321 -19.20 -8.37 -24.96
N SER A 322 -20.24 -8.64 -25.73
CA SER A 322 -20.71 -10.00 -26.01
C SER A 322 -19.66 -10.87 -26.71
N LYS A 323 -18.79 -10.27 -27.53
CA LYS A 323 -17.72 -10.99 -28.23
C LYS A 323 -16.68 -11.60 -27.24
N TYR A 324 -16.52 -11.02 -26.07
CA TYR A 324 -15.59 -11.48 -25.05
C TYR A 324 -16.28 -11.95 -23.76
N ASN A 325 -17.59 -12.21 -23.83
CA ASN A 325 -18.43 -12.66 -22.71
C ASN A 325 -18.37 -11.72 -21.49
N LEU A 326 -18.25 -10.42 -21.72
CA LEU A 326 -18.27 -9.42 -20.65
C LEU A 326 -19.70 -8.92 -20.47
N ILE A 327 -20.25 -9.11 -19.27
CA ILE A 327 -21.55 -8.58 -18.88
C ILE A 327 -21.42 -7.13 -18.42
N SER A 328 -22.43 -6.31 -18.73
CA SER A 328 -22.44 -4.89 -18.36
C SER A 328 -22.56 -4.69 -16.86
N VAL A 329 -22.16 -3.49 -16.37
CA VAL A 329 -22.40 -3.09 -14.98
C VAL A 329 -23.90 -3.04 -14.67
N GLU A 330 -24.74 -2.61 -15.61
CA GLU A 330 -26.21 -2.62 -15.43
C GLU A 330 -26.76 -4.02 -15.19
N GLU A 331 -26.29 -5.02 -15.93
CA GLU A 331 -26.67 -6.42 -15.70
C GLU A 331 -26.19 -6.92 -14.34
N LYS A 332 -24.96 -6.56 -13.93
CA LYS A 332 -24.46 -6.87 -12.58
C LYS A 332 -25.29 -6.19 -11.49
N MET A 333 -25.72 -4.94 -11.70
CA MET A 333 -26.61 -4.21 -10.78
C MET A 333 -27.97 -4.91 -10.65
N ALA A 334 -28.55 -5.39 -11.75
CA ALA A 334 -29.79 -6.16 -11.72
C ALA A 334 -29.64 -7.45 -10.91
N LYS A 335 -28.58 -8.22 -11.13
CA LYS A 335 -28.24 -9.42 -10.35
C LYS A 335 -28.01 -9.11 -8.88
N GLY A 336 -27.33 -8.01 -8.58
CA GLY A 336 -27.10 -7.56 -7.20
C GLY A 336 -28.40 -7.20 -6.46
N LYS A 337 -29.34 -6.55 -7.14
CA LYS A 337 -30.69 -6.28 -6.57
C LYS A 337 -31.44 -7.57 -6.28
N VAL A 338 -31.34 -8.57 -7.15
CA VAL A 338 -31.92 -9.92 -6.90
C VAL A 338 -31.29 -10.55 -5.65
N ALA A 339 -29.97 -10.44 -5.45
CA ALA A 339 -29.31 -10.95 -4.24
C ALA A 339 -29.82 -10.26 -2.96
N ILE A 340 -29.96 -8.93 -2.99
CA ILE A 340 -30.46 -8.15 -1.85
C ILE A 340 -31.92 -8.55 -1.51
N GLU A 341 -32.78 -8.65 -2.52
CA GLU A 341 -34.17 -9.07 -2.35
C GLU A 341 -34.26 -10.51 -1.84
N ALA A 342 -33.44 -11.41 -2.40
CA ALA A 342 -33.38 -12.80 -1.96
C ALA A 342 -32.96 -12.92 -0.48
N LEU A 343 -32.01 -12.12 -0.01
CA LEU A 343 -31.63 -12.07 1.40
C LEU A 343 -32.77 -11.60 2.29
N LYS A 344 -33.52 -10.58 1.85
CA LYS A 344 -34.69 -10.10 2.57
C LYS A 344 -35.76 -11.18 2.66
N ASN A 345 -36.13 -11.80 1.51
CA ASN A 345 -37.12 -12.86 1.44
C ASN A 345 -36.73 -14.09 2.28
N TYR A 346 -35.44 -14.46 2.30
CA TYR A 346 -34.91 -15.52 3.18
C TYR A 346 -35.18 -15.23 4.64
N LYS A 347 -34.88 -14.00 5.11
CA LYS A 347 -35.12 -13.60 6.50
C LYS A 347 -36.60 -13.56 6.87
N GLU A 348 -37.45 -13.14 5.96
CA GLU A 348 -38.92 -13.14 6.15
C GLU A 348 -39.49 -14.57 6.18
N ALA A 349 -39.08 -15.42 5.25
CA ALA A 349 -39.44 -16.84 5.19
C ALA A 349 -39.02 -17.60 6.45
N LYS A 350 -37.82 -17.31 6.96
CA LYS A 350 -37.33 -17.91 8.22
C LYS A 350 -38.20 -17.51 9.41
N LYS A 351 -38.63 -16.25 9.50
CA LYS A 351 -39.54 -15.78 10.56
C LYS A 351 -40.92 -16.41 10.44
N ALA A 352 -41.37 -16.69 9.23
CA ALA A 352 -42.69 -17.32 8.95
C ALA A 352 -42.63 -18.86 9.02
N ASN A 353 -41.45 -19.48 9.20
CA ASN A 353 -41.21 -20.93 9.11
C ASN A 353 -41.65 -21.52 7.75
N ASP A 354 -41.47 -20.77 6.66
CA ASP A 354 -41.71 -21.23 5.28
C ASP A 354 -40.43 -21.82 4.66
N ASP A 355 -40.25 -23.11 4.82
CA ASP A 355 -39.08 -23.85 4.33
C ASP A 355 -38.93 -23.79 2.80
N SER A 356 -40.05 -23.74 2.05
CA SER A 356 -40.02 -23.70 0.59
C SER A 356 -39.48 -22.37 0.08
N LEU A 357 -40.04 -21.27 0.59
CA LEU A 357 -39.60 -19.92 0.24
C LEU A 357 -38.15 -19.66 0.72
N MET A 358 -37.78 -20.18 1.90
CA MET A 358 -36.44 -20.06 2.44
C MET A 358 -35.39 -20.73 1.52
N LYS A 359 -35.63 -21.97 1.04
CA LYS A 359 -34.74 -22.67 0.10
C LYS A 359 -34.61 -21.96 -1.23
N THR A 360 -35.73 -21.50 -1.81
CA THR A 360 -35.74 -20.77 -3.08
C THR A 360 -34.97 -19.45 -2.96
N SER A 361 -35.20 -18.71 -1.87
CA SER A 361 -34.50 -17.46 -1.62
C SER A 361 -33.00 -17.66 -1.40
N LEU A 362 -32.60 -18.72 -0.68
CA LEU A 362 -31.19 -19.06 -0.49
C LEU A 362 -30.50 -19.38 -1.82
N SER A 363 -31.11 -20.19 -2.69
CA SER A 363 -30.56 -20.51 -4.01
C SER A 363 -30.40 -19.26 -4.89
N ASN A 364 -31.37 -18.35 -4.87
CA ASN A 364 -31.28 -17.08 -5.60
C ASN A 364 -30.17 -16.18 -5.06
N LEU A 365 -30.01 -16.14 -3.74
CA LEU A 365 -28.93 -15.40 -3.08
C LEU A 365 -27.57 -15.95 -3.48
N GLU A 366 -27.35 -17.24 -3.34
CA GLU A 366 -26.06 -17.90 -3.68
C GLU A 366 -25.69 -17.70 -5.15
N SER A 367 -26.63 -17.80 -6.06
CA SER A 367 -26.40 -17.62 -7.51
C SER A 367 -26.02 -16.18 -7.89
N ASN A 368 -26.39 -15.19 -7.07
CA ASN A 368 -26.16 -13.78 -7.36
C ASN A 368 -25.26 -13.06 -6.34
N LEU A 369 -24.71 -13.81 -5.38
CA LEU A 369 -23.92 -13.25 -4.26
C LEU A 369 -22.70 -12.45 -4.75
N ASN A 370 -22.04 -12.92 -5.80
CA ASN A 370 -20.86 -12.24 -6.38
C ASN A 370 -21.17 -10.85 -6.96
N PHE A 371 -22.44 -10.50 -7.08
CA PHE A 371 -22.89 -9.20 -7.57
C PHE A 371 -23.54 -8.35 -6.47
N LEU A 372 -23.50 -8.81 -5.22
CA LEU A 372 -24.21 -8.17 -4.10
C LEU A 372 -23.93 -6.67 -4.01
N GLY A 373 -22.65 -6.28 -4.09
CA GLY A 373 -22.22 -4.89 -4.00
C GLY A 373 -22.77 -4.01 -5.13
N TYR A 374 -22.91 -4.55 -6.34
CA TYR A 374 -23.46 -3.81 -7.48
C TYR A 374 -24.92 -3.41 -7.24
N GLY A 375 -25.68 -4.17 -6.45
CA GLY A 375 -27.07 -3.85 -6.12
C GLY A 375 -27.26 -2.55 -5.35
N TYR A 376 -26.21 -2.03 -4.73
CA TYR A 376 -26.22 -0.76 -3.99
C TYR A 376 -25.80 0.46 -4.83
N LEU A 377 -25.32 0.25 -6.07
CA LEU A 377 -25.00 1.36 -6.97
C LEU A 377 -26.27 2.04 -7.47
N LYS A 378 -26.23 3.36 -7.59
CA LYS A 378 -27.34 4.17 -8.14
C LYS A 378 -27.23 4.30 -9.65
N ASP A 379 -26.00 4.42 -10.17
CA ASP A 379 -25.67 4.55 -11.58
C ASP A 379 -24.51 3.59 -11.92
N ALA A 380 -24.54 2.99 -13.10
CA ALA A 380 -23.47 2.10 -13.56
C ALA A 380 -22.10 2.80 -13.63
N LYS A 381 -22.07 4.10 -13.89
CA LYS A 381 -20.85 4.92 -13.98
C LYS A 381 -20.12 5.04 -12.63
N GLU A 382 -20.82 4.82 -11.51
CA GLU A 382 -20.18 4.79 -10.17
C GLU A 382 -19.15 3.65 -10.04
N ALA A 383 -19.25 2.60 -10.86
CA ALA A 383 -18.29 1.50 -10.88
C ALA A 383 -16.93 1.89 -11.50
N VAL A 384 -16.83 3.07 -12.12
CA VAL A 384 -15.59 3.55 -12.74
C VAL A 384 -14.83 4.43 -11.75
N PRO A 385 -13.60 4.05 -11.36
CA PRO A 385 -12.78 4.87 -10.46
C PRO A 385 -12.35 6.18 -11.14
N PRO A 386 -11.85 7.18 -10.38
CA PRO A 386 -11.33 8.42 -10.93
C PRO A 386 -10.12 8.19 -11.85
N VAL A 387 -10.36 8.13 -13.18
CA VAL A 387 -9.37 7.69 -14.19
C VAL A 387 -8.11 8.56 -14.14
N ALA A 388 -8.24 9.89 -14.18
CA ALA A 388 -7.08 10.78 -14.21
C ALA A 388 -6.19 10.62 -12.98
N LEU A 389 -6.77 10.56 -11.77
CA LEU A 389 -6.01 10.39 -10.54
C LEU A 389 -5.31 9.03 -10.51
N THR A 390 -5.99 7.97 -10.90
CA THR A 390 -5.45 6.61 -10.93
C THR A 390 -4.31 6.49 -11.95
N PHE A 391 -4.50 7.03 -13.16
CA PHE A 391 -3.51 7.03 -14.22
C PHE A 391 -2.23 7.77 -13.85
N TYR A 392 -2.34 9.04 -13.43
CA TYR A 392 -1.15 9.83 -13.12
C TYR A 392 -0.40 9.30 -11.89
N SER A 393 -1.11 8.83 -10.87
CA SER A 393 -0.47 8.22 -9.70
C SER A 393 0.30 6.96 -10.07
N PHE A 394 -0.27 6.10 -10.93
CA PHE A 394 0.41 4.90 -11.42
C PHE A 394 1.70 5.26 -12.17
N HIS A 395 1.64 6.19 -13.10
CA HIS A 395 2.80 6.58 -13.91
C HIS A 395 3.90 7.28 -13.10
N ILE A 396 3.53 8.14 -12.13
CA ILE A 396 4.48 8.74 -11.18
C ILE A 396 5.23 7.64 -10.40
N MET A 397 4.50 6.66 -9.86
CA MET A 397 5.09 5.55 -9.12
C MET A 397 6.09 4.75 -9.97
N VAL A 398 5.70 4.38 -11.20
CA VAL A 398 6.53 3.57 -12.11
C VAL A 398 7.78 4.32 -12.57
N VAL A 399 7.65 5.59 -12.95
CA VAL A 399 8.77 6.44 -13.38
C VAL A 399 9.76 6.62 -12.25
N LEU A 400 9.30 6.95 -11.05
CA LEU A 400 10.17 7.11 -9.89
C LEU A 400 10.82 5.78 -9.48
N GLY A 401 10.10 4.66 -9.51
CA GLY A 401 10.66 3.34 -9.25
C GLY A 401 11.81 2.98 -10.18
N THR A 402 11.64 3.25 -11.49
CA THR A 402 12.70 3.05 -12.49
C THR A 402 13.90 3.97 -12.24
N TYR A 403 13.66 5.24 -11.91
CA TYR A 403 14.69 6.18 -11.53
C TYR A 403 15.51 5.72 -10.33
N PHE A 404 14.89 5.11 -9.31
CA PHE A 404 15.59 4.64 -8.11
C PHE A 404 16.58 3.53 -8.40
N ILE A 405 16.28 2.62 -9.33
CA ILE A 405 17.23 1.58 -9.76
C ILE A 405 18.52 2.23 -10.32
N ALA A 406 18.35 3.20 -11.20
CA ALA A 406 19.49 3.94 -11.77
C ALA A 406 20.28 4.70 -10.69
N LEU A 407 19.57 5.37 -9.78
CA LEU A 407 20.18 6.10 -8.66
C LEU A 407 21.08 5.18 -7.81
N PHE A 408 20.56 4.01 -7.39
CA PHE A 408 21.31 3.07 -6.56
C PHE A 408 22.51 2.50 -7.29
N ALA A 409 22.35 2.10 -8.57
CA ALA A 409 23.44 1.57 -9.37
C ALA A 409 24.58 2.59 -9.56
N ILE A 410 24.23 3.85 -9.90
CA ILE A 410 25.19 4.93 -10.06
C ILE A 410 25.86 5.26 -8.72
N THR A 411 25.09 5.36 -7.63
CA THR A 411 25.60 5.68 -6.29
C THR A 411 26.60 4.61 -5.84
N LEU A 412 26.26 3.34 -6.00
CA LEU A 412 27.12 2.23 -5.62
C LEU A 412 28.42 2.22 -6.45
N TYR A 413 28.30 2.39 -7.77
CA TYR A 413 29.44 2.45 -8.67
C TYR A 413 30.39 3.61 -8.33
N LEU A 414 29.85 4.82 -8.16
CA LEU A 414 30.67 6.01 -7.88
C LEU A 414 31.36 5.93 -6.50
N ASN A 415 30.67 5.37 -5.50
CA ASN A 415 31.22 5.28 -4.15
C ASN A 415 32.29 4.18 -4.00
N LEU A 416 32.19 3.09 -4.76
CA LEU A 416 33.18 2.00 -4.77
C LEU A 416 34.33 2.26 -5.73
N SER A 417 34.18 3.13 -6.71
CA SER A 417 35.17 3.42 -7.73
C SER A 417 36.39 4.09 -7.13
N ARG A 418 37.58 3.54 -7.42
CA ARG A 418 38.85 4.18 -7.08
C ARG A 418 39.20 5.39 -7.96
N LYS A 419 38.52 5.52 -9.11
CA LYS A 419 38.73 6.60 -10.07
C LYS A 419 38.10 7.91 -9.60
N TYR A 420 36.98 7.84 -8.90
CA TYR A 420 36.18 9.01 -8.49
C TYR A 420 36.26 9.20 -6.97
N LYS A 421 36.54 10.44 -6.55
CA LYS A 421 36.32 10.82 -5.15
C LYS A 421 34.87 11.23 -4.99
N PHE A 422 34.02 10.26 -4.62
CA PHE A 422 32.56 10.41 -4.57
C PHE A 422 32.15 11.64 -3.76
N GLU A 423 32.83 11.91 -2.66
CA GLU A 423 32.62 13.08 -1.80
C GLU A 423 32.81 14.42 -2.50
N ASN A 424 33.42 14.46 -3.68
CA ASN A 424 33.66 15.69 -4.46
C ASN A 424 32.62 15.90 -5.58
N ILE A 425 31.76 14.93 -5.86
CA ILE A 425 30.72 15.01 -6.92
C ILE A 425 29.48 15.71 -6.37
N ARG A 426 29.61 17.01 -6.02
CA ARG A 426 28.59 17.76 -5.28
C ARG A 426 27.21 17.75 -5.95
N ALA A 427 27.13 17.87 -7.27
CA ALA A 427 25.86 17.86 -7.98
C ALA A 427 25.09 16.56 -7.75
N PHE A 428 25.79 15.40 -7.81
CA PHE A 428 25.18 14.10 -7.58
C PHE A 428 24.77 13.90 -6.10
N LEU A 429 25.56 14.41 -5.16
CA LEU A 429 25.21 14.37 -3.75
C LEU A 429 23.92 15.16 -3.46
N TRP A 430 23.71 16.29 -4.13
CA TRP A 430 22.43 17.03 -4.04
C TRP A 430 21.28 16.23 -4.65
N ILE A 431 21.49 15.54 -5.78
CA ILE A 431 20.49 14.62 -6.34
C ILE A 431 20.11 13.56 -5.30
N CYS A 432 21.09 12.90 -4.68
CA CYS A 432 20.84 11.91 -3.62
C CYS A 432 19.98 12.49 -2.47
N LEU A 433 20.29 13.70 -2.02
CA LEU A 433 19.56 14.34 -0.92
C LEU A 433 18.12 14.68 -1.34
N PHE A 434 17.92 15.30 -2.49
CA PHE A 434 16.58 15.69 -2.97
C PHE A 434 15.74 14.51 -3.47
N THR A 435 16.30 13.31 -3.58
CA THR A 435 15.53 12.09 -3.87
C THR A 435 14.74 11.61 -2.65
N ILE A 436 15.08 12.01 -1.41
CA ILE A 436 14.32 11.59 -0.22
C ILE A 436 12.80 11.83 -0.37
N PRO A 437 12.31 13.04 -0.66
CA PRO A 437 10.87 13.26 -0.83
C PRO A 437 10.28 12.50 -2.03
N LEU A 438 11.04 12.22 -3.08
CA LEU A 438 10.56 11.46 -4.23
C LEU A 438 10.23 10.02 -3.88
N GLY A 439 10.96 9.41 -2.93
CA GLY A 439 10.63 8.08 -2.40
C GLY A 439 9.24 8.04 -1.78
N TYR A 440 8.92 9.02 -0.93
CA TYR A 440 7.59 9.13 -0.31
C TYR A 440 6.50 9.44 -1.35
N ILE A 441 6.76 10.34 -2.30
CA ILE A 441 5.81 10.63 -3.38
C ILE A 441 5.47 9.36 -4.18
N ALA A 442 6.47 8.51 -4.48
CA ALA A 442 6.23 7.26 -5.18
C ALA A 442 5.36 6.29 -4.37
N ALA A 443 5.60 6.19 -3.05
CA ALA A 443 4.81 5.33 -2.17
C ALA A 443 3.37 5.81 -2.02
N GLU A 444 3.15 7.10 -1.80
CA GLU A 444 1.82 7.68 -1.70
C GLU A 444 1.05 7.57 -3.03
N ALA A 445 1.72 7.77 -4.16
CA ALA A 445 1.14 7.52 -5.47
C ALA A 445 0.71 6.05 -5.63
N GLY A 446 1.50 5.09 -5.14
CA GLY A 446 1.15 3.67 -5.09
C GLY A 446 -0.11 3.40 -4.25
N TRP A 447 -0.25 4.04 -3.09
CA TRP A 447 -1.45 3.93 -2.26
C TRP A 447 -2.68 4.57 -2.91
N ILE A 448 -2.53 5.70 -3.57
CA ILE A 448 -3.62 6.30 -4.36
C ILE A 448 -4.11 5.30 -5.44
N VAL A 449 -3.21 4.68 -6.19
CA VAL A 449 -3.56 3.62 -7.15
C VAL A 449 -4.27 2.45 -6.46
N ALA A 450 -3.75 2.01 -5.32
CA ALA A 450 -4.28 0.86 -4.62
C ALA A 450 -5.72 1.11 -4.11
N GLU A 451 -5.98 2.27 -3.51
CA GLU A 451 -7.20 2.55 -2.74
C GLU A 451 -8.22 3.40 -3.52
N VAL A 452 -7.77 4.41 -4.26
CA VAL A 452 -8.66 5.20 -5.12
C VAL A 452 -9.01 4.42 -6.39
N GLY A 453 -8.05 3.68 -6.96
CA GLY A 453 -8.28 2.85 -8.13
C GLY A 453 -9.24 1.69 -7.92
N ARG A 454 -9.55 1.31 -6.67
CA ARG A 454 -10.57 0.28 -6.37
C ARG A 454 -11.96 0.83 -6.06
N GLN A 455 -12.14 2.15 -6.08
CA GLN A 455 -13.46 2.73 -5.84
C GLN A 455 -14.46 2.28 -6.91
N PRO A 456 -15.75 2.06 -6.55
CA PRO A 456 -16.39 2.41 -5.24
C PRO A 456 -16.29 1.30 -4.16
N TRP A 457 -15.43 0.29 -4.32
CA TRP A 457 -15.43 -0.91 -3.49
C TRP A 457 -14.63 -0.73 -2.19
N VAL A 458 -15.23 -1.12 -1.06
CA VAL A 458 -14.53 -1.49 0.16
C VAL A 458 -14.11 -2.96 0.09
N ILE A 459 -15.04 -3.85 -0.32
CA ILE A 459 -14.74 -5.24 -0.65
C ILE A 459 -15.17 -5.44 -2.10
N GLN A 460 -14.24 -5.88 -2.92
CA GLN A 460 -14.43 -6.01 -4.36
C GLN A 460 -15.73 -6.75 -4.68
N ASP A 461 -16.60 -6.13 -5.46
CA ASP A 461 -17.90 -6.62 -5.95
C ASP A 461 -18.96 -6.92 -4.87
N LEU A 462 -18.58 -6.90 -3.57
CA LEU A 462 -19.45 -7.29 -2.45
C LEU A 462 -19.96 -6.13 -1.61
N MET A 463 -19.13 -5.10 -1.39
CA MET A 463 -19.49 -3.98 -0.54
C MET A 463 -18.95 -2.67 -1.08
N THR A 464 -19.84 -1.70 -1.28
CA THR A 464 -19.47 -0.33 -1.63
C THR A 464 -19.06 0.48 -0.39
N VAL A 465 -18.36 1.59 -0.62
CA VAL A 465 -17.95 2.52 0.44
C VAL A 465 -19.17 3.05 1.23
N GLY A 466 -20.25 3.39 0.53
CA GLY A 466 -21.46 3.90 1.19
C GLY A 466 -22.12 2.89 2.13
N VAL A 467 -22.03 1.59 1.83
CA VAL A 467 -22.54 0.51 2.70
C VAL A 467 -21.60 0.23 3.87
N GLY A 468 -20.28 0.29 3.63
CA GLY A 468 -19.27 0.01 4.65
C GLY A 468 -19.14 1.10 5.72
N ALA A 469 -19.47 2.33 5.39
CA ALA A 469 -19.38 3.47 6.30
C ALA A 469 -20.45 3.41 7.40
N THR A 470 -20.08 3.82 8.62
CA THR A 470 -21.00 3.97 9.75
C THR A 470 -21.86 5.23 9.56
N ASN A 471 -23.16 5.12 9.79
CA ASN A 471 -24.04 6.27 9.72
C ASN A 471 -23.81 7.20 10.92
N LEU A 472 -23.02 8.23 10.74
CA LEU A 472 -22.63 9.22 11.73
C LEU A 472 -23.16 10.60 11.35
N ALA A 473 -23.27 11.51 12.32
CA ALA A 473 -23.55 12.92 12.01
C ALA A 473 -22.32 13.55 11.31
N ASP A 474 -22.54 14.27 10.20
CA ASP A 474 -21.48 14.93 9.42
C ASP A 474 -20.59 15.82 10.29
N SER A 475 -21.18 16.53 11.26
CA SER A 475 -20.46 17.39 12.20
C SER A 475 -19.43 16.63 13.02
N ASN A 476 -19.76 15.41 13.48
CA ASN A 476 -18.87 14.61 14.31
C ASN A 476 -17.65 14.14 13.50
N VAL A 477 -17.87 13.72 12.26
CA VAL A 477 -16.77 13.28 11.37
C VAL A 477 -15.89 14.47 10.96
N LYS A 478 -16.48 15.65 10.69
CA LYS A 478 -15.72 16.89 10.46
C LYS A 478 -14.82 17.27 11.63
N ILE A 479 -15.34 17.16 12.86
CA ILE A 479 -14.56 17.46 14.08
C ILE A 479 -13.39 16.48 14.21
N SER A 480 -13.63 15.17 14.10
CA SER A 480 -12.57 14.17 14.22
C SER A 480 -11.54 14.29 13.09
N PHE A 481 -11.96 14.52 11.85
CA PHE A 481 -11.06 14.82 10.72
C PHE A 481 -10.15 16.01 11.01
N THR A 482 -10.72 17.12 11.47
CA THR A 482 -9.97 18.34 11.78
C THR A 482 -8.98 18.10 12.92
N LEU A 483 -9.41 17.41 13.98
CA LEU A 483 -8.56 17.05 15.11
C LEU A 483 -7.38 16.20 14.67
N PHE A 484 -7.60 15.17 13.84
CA PHE A 484 -6.53 14.30 13.35
C PHE A 484 -5.59 15.04 12.39
N ALA A 485 -6.11 15.88 11.50
CA ALA A 485 -5.29 16.71 10.62
C ALA A 485 -4.33 17.61 11.41
N VAL A 486 -4.81 18.27 12.46
CA VAL A 486 -3.99 19.11 13.34
C VAL A 486 -2.98 18.26 14.12
N LEU A 487 -3.44 17.17 14.75
CA LEU A 487 -2.58 16.29 15.56
C LEU A 487 -1.44 15.70 14.72
N PHE A 488 -1.76 15.10 13.57
CA PHE A 488 -0.75 14.48 12.71
C PHE A 488 0.23 15.51 12.15
N THR A 489 -0.25 16.70 11.80
CA THR A 489 0.64 17.79 11.37
C THR A 489 1.61 18.19 12.47
N ILE A 490 1.15 18.31 13.72
CA ILE A 490 2.02 18.61 14.87
C ILE A 490 3.05 17.49 15.08
N LEU A 491 2.63 16.23 15.02
CA LEU A 491 3.51 15.07 15.17
C LEU A 491 4.58 15.04 14.07
N LEU A 492 4.20 15.25 12.81
CA LEU A 492 5.12 15.30 11.68
C LEU A 492 6.15 16.44 11.82
N ILE A 493 5.69 17.64 12.21
CA ILE A 493 6.60 18.78 12.44
C ILE A 493 7.55 18.48 13.60
N ALA A 494 7.07 17.87 14.68
CA ALA A 494 7.89 17.48 15.82
C ALA A 494 8.95 16.46 15.40
N GLU A 495 8.57 15.41 14.67
CA GLU A 495 9.50 14.40 14.17
C GLU A 495 10.58 15.01 13.29
N ILE A 496 10.19 15.78 12.26
CA ILE A 496 11.15 16.42 11.35
C ILE A 496 12.14 17.29 12.15
N LYS A 497 11.66 18.08 13.12
CA LYS A 497 12.54 18.91 13.95
C LYS A 497 13.50 18.07 14.79
N ILE A 498 13.02 16.98 15.40
CA ILE A 498 13.85 16.10 16.25
C ILE A 498 14.87 15.35 15.36
N MET A 499 14.45 14.81 14.22
CA MET A 499 15.35 14.15 13.26
C MET A 499 16.43 15.11 12.76
N LEU A 500 16.05 16.29 12.30
CA LEU A 500 17.00 17.30 11.83
C LEU A 500 18.00 17.70 12.93
N LYS A 501 17.56 17.77 14.20
CA LYS A 501 18.47 18.02 15.34
C LYS A 501 19.47 16.88 15.48
N GLN A 502 19.05 15.61 15.40
CA GLN A 502 19.93 14.46 15.50
C GLN A 502 20.90 14.38 14.31
N ILE A 503 20.43 14.66 13.10
CA ILE A 503 21.28 14.73 11.90
C ILE A 503 22.32 15.85 12.01
N LYS A 504 21.97 17.00 12.58
CA LYS A 504 22.95 18.09 12.84
C LYS A 504 24.00 17.70 13.85
N ILE A 505 23.66 16.96 14.90
CA ILE A 505 24.61 16.40 15.87
C ILE A 505 25.56 15.43 15.13
N GLY A 506 25.01 14.54 14.33
CA GLY A 506 25.75 13.56 13.54
C GLY A 506 26.15 12.32 14.34
N PHE A 507 27.13 11.58 13.79
CA PHE A 507 27.74 10.42 14.44
C PHE A 507 28.57 10.89 15.66
N ASN A 508 28.70 10.07 16.67
CA ASN A 508 29.57 10.38 17.81
C ASN A 508 31.05 10.26 17.40
N ASP A 509 31.87 11.26 17.69
CA ASP A 509 33.31 11.31 17.32
C ASP A 509 34.21 10.53 18.31
N HIS A 510 33.76 9.40 18.84
CA HIS A 510 34.54 8.57 19.78
C HIS A 510 35.09 7.28 19.12
N ALA A 511 35.37 7.30 17.79
CA ALA A 511 36.05 6.22 17.11
C ALA A 511 37.50 6.58 16.76
#